data_71aea530f6c53503ae62eb445ad0eac4
#
_entry.id   71aea530f6c53503ae62eb445ad0eac4
#
_cell.length_a   1.000
_cell.length_b   1.000
_cell.length_c   1.000
_cell.angle_alpha   90.00
_cell.angle_beta   90.00
_cell.angle_gamma   90.00
#
_symmetry.space_group_name_H-M   'P 1'
#
loop_
_entity.id
_entity.type
_entity.pdbx_description
1 polymer ?
#
loop_
_entity_poly.entity_id
_entity_poly.type
_entity_poly.pdbx_seq_one_letter_code
_entity_poly.pdbx_strand_id
1 'polypeptide(L)'
;VLVFIKLIKLFKIEKEDLFRQQVFVDEITDFSTVQLSIMNNLLNDKSKTFFGAGDFNQRLTLEGVSSKDDLEWAIPKVEIEKITIPYRQSRQLTELSQLLIGKTLNEIKQPKYIDMEGKQPILGYNMVDINYMAKWLADRIIEIDRIMEGKLPSIAILVNSEEEIQPLANAMNDCLEDNNINVTPCSKGGVGSENGVR
;
A
#
# COMPACT_ATOMS: atom_id res chain seq x y z
N VAL A 1 -14.49 -4.58 -23.78
CA VAL A 1 -14.25 -3.12 -23.77
C VAL A 1 -13.08 -2.75 -24.69
N LEU A 2 -11.87 -3.32 -24.53
CA LEU A 2 -10.69 -2.97 -25.34
C LEU A 2 -10.92 -3.12 -26.86
N VAL A 3 -11.51 -4.24 -27.29
CA VAL A 3 -11.85 -4.49 -28.69
C VAL A 3 -12.81 -3.41 -29.22
N PHE A 4 -13.82 -3.06 -28.43
CA PHE A 4 -14.80 -2.02 -28.79
C PHE A 4 -14.14 -0.65 -28.98
N ILE A 5 -13.25 -0.27 -28.05
CA ILE A 5 -12.50 0.99 -28.15
C ILE A 5 -11.62 1.02 -29.40
N LYS A 6 -10.92 -0.10 -29.68
CA LYS A 6 -10.09 -0.22 -30.89
C LYS A 6 -10.94 -0.13 -32.18
N LEU A 7 -12.13 -0.73 -32.21
CA LEU A 7 -13.05 -0.61 -33.34
C LEU A 7 -13.56 0.83 -33.53
N ILE A 8 -13.91 1.52 -32.45
CA ILE A 8 -14.32 2.94 -32.51
C ILE A 8 -13.20 3.77 -33.15
N LYS A 9 -11.94 3.58 -32.75
CA LYS A 9 -10.80 4.29 -33.32
C LYS A 9 -10.57 3.92 -34.77
N LEU A 10 -10.64 2.62 -35.11
CA LEU A 10 -10.42 2.12 -36.48
C LEU A 10 -11.43 2.71 -37.46
N PHE A 11 -12.71 2.75 -37.08
CA PHE A 11 -13.77 3.27 -37.92
C PHE A 11 -13.97 4.80 -37.77
N LYS A 12 -13.10 5.48 -37.03
CA LYS A 12 -13.15 6.94 -36.78
C LYS A 12 -14.54 7.43 -36.34
N ILE A 13 -15.20 6.65 -35.51
CA ILE A 13 -16.50 7.03 -34.96
C ILE A 13 -16.29 8.19 -33.99
N GLU A 14 -16.91 9.33 -34.28
CA GLU A 14 -16.85 10.51 -33.41
C GLU A 14 -17.60 10.26 -32.11
N LYS A 15 -16.84 10.08 -31.04
CA LYS A 15 -17.33 10.00 -29.64
C LYS A 15 -16.37 10.77 -28.76
N GLU A 16 -16.40 12.09 -28.86
CA GLU A 16 -15.51 13.00 -28.14
C GLU A 16 -15.58 12.76 -26.62
N ASP A 17 -16.77 12.48 -26.09
CA ASP A 17 -16.98 12.23 -24.66
C ASP A 17 -16.32 10.94 -24.14
N LEU A 18 -15.96 10.00 -25.01
CA LEU A 18 -15.29 8.76 -24.62
C LEU A 18 -13.80 8.94 -24.38
N PHE A 19 -13.16 9.84 -25.12
CA PHE A 19 -11.72 9.99 -25.11
C PHE A 19 -11.27 11.07 -24.12
N ARG A 20 -10.11 10.84 -23.51
CA ARG A 20 -9.49 11.75 -22.53
C ARG A 20 -8.20 12.33 -23.10
N GLN A 21 -7.85 13.52 -22.68
CA GLN A 21 -6.59 14.14 -23.06
C GLN A 21 -5.42 13.56 -22.27
N GLN A 22 -5.66 13.25 -21.01
CA GLN A 22 -4.65 12.76 -20.08
C GLN A 22 -5.24 11.66 -19.20
N VAL A 23 -4.41 10.68 -18.85
CA VAL A 23 -4.72 9.62 -17.89
C VAL A 23 -3.60 9.56 -16.87
N PHE A 24 -3.95 9.65 -15.61
CA PHE A 24 -3.05 9.46 -14.47
C PHE A 24 -3.50 8.23 -13.69
N VAL A 25 -2.58 7.33 -13.42
CA VAL A 25 -2.85 6.09 -12.69
C VAL A 25 -1.89 6.01 -11.52
N ASP A 26 -2.43 6.05 -10.31
CA ASP A 26 -1.67 5.73 -9.10
C ASP A 26 -1.77 4.22 -8.83
N GLU A 27 -0.73 3.66 -8.18
CA GLU A 27 -0.60 2.22 -7.95
C GLU A 27 -0.81 1.39 -9.25
N ILE A 28 -0.12 1.80 -10.32
CA ILE A 28 -0.27 1.20 -11.67
C ILE A 28 -0.03 -0.32 -11.65
N THR A 29 0.74 -0.82 -10.70
CA THR A 29 1.07 -2.24 -10.52
C THR A 29 -0.10 -3.09 -10.03
N ASP A 30 -1.18 -2.48 -9.54
CA ASP A 30 -2.39 -3.20 -9.14
C ASP A 30 -3.35 -3.46 -10.31
N PHE A 31 -3.11 -2.82 -11.45
CA PHE A 31 -3.92 -3.01 -12.65
C PHE A 31 -3.34 -4.07 -13.58
N SER A 32 -4.20 -4.88 -14.17
CA SER A 32 -3.79 -5.84 -15.19
C SER A 32 -3.37 -5.14 -16.50
N THR A 33 -2.56 -5.82 -17.30
CA THR A 33 -2.13 -5.33 -18.61
C THR A 33 -3.31 -4.94 -19.51
N VAL A 34 -4.41 -5.69 -19.45
CA VAL A 34 -5.64 -5.39 -20.20
C VAL A 34 -6.30 -4.11 -19.74
N GLN A 35 -6.39 -3.89 -18.41
CA GLN A 35 -6.96 -2.66 -17.86
C GLN A 35 -6.14 -1.43 -18.25
N LEU A 36 -4.83 -1.51 -18.13
CA LEU A 36 -3.93 -0.43 -18.55
C LEU A 36 -4.00 -0.17 -20.07
N SER A 37 -4.09 -1.23 -20.86
CA SER A 37 -4.29 -1.09 -22.31
C SER A 37 -5.62 -0.42 -22.65
N ILE A 38 -6.70 -0.70 -21.90
CA ILE A 38 -7.98 0.01 -22.04
C ILE A 38 -7.79 1.50 -21.75
N MET A 39 -7.18 1.84 -20.60
CA MET A 39 -6.95 3.22 -20.18
C MET A 39 -6.10 3.98 -21.22
N ASN A 40 -5.03 3.35 -21.70
CA ASN A 40 -4.18 3.93 -22.75
C ASN A 40 -4.94 4.16 -24.07
N ASN A 41 -5.83 3.24 -24.44
CA ASN A 41 -6.64 3.38 -25.66
C ASN A 41 -7.80 4.38 -25.52
N LEU A 42 -8.14 4.81 -24.30
CA LEU A 42 -9.06 5.92 -24.06
C LEU A 42 -8.41 7.30 -24.27
N LEU A 43 -7.10 7.36 -24.45
CA LEU A 43 -6.42 8.62 -24.78
C LEU A 43 -6.74 9.08 -26.18
N ASN A 44 -6.92 10.39 -26.32
CA ASN A 44 -7.05 11.05 -27.62
C ASN A 44 -5.72 10.99 -28.37
N ASP A 45 -5.76 10.65 -29.66
CA ASP A 45 -4.55 10.49 -30.47
C ASP A 45 -3.72 11.77 -30.63
N LYS A 46 -4.33 12.94 -30.39
CA LYS A 46 -3.66 14.25 -30.49
C LYS A 46 -2.84 14.64 -29.24
N SER A 47 -3.19 14.09 -28.07
CA SER A 47 -2.60 14.50 -26.78
C SER A 47 -2.34 13.30 -25.87
N LYS A 48 -1.67 12.26 -26.37
CA LYS A 48 -1.43 11.01 -25.64
C LYS A 48 -0.55 11.24 -24.40
N THR A 49 -1.11 11.71 -23.31
CA THR A 49 -0.39 11.81 -22.04
C THR A 49 -0.90 10.72 -21.10
N PHE A 50 -0.09 9.69 -20.91
CA PHE A 50 -0.29 8.68 -19.90
C PHE A 50 0.80 8.83 -18.85
N PHE A 51 0.40 8.94 -17.59
CA PHE A 51 1.32 8.94 -16.46
C PHE A 51 0.87 7.88 -15.46
N GLY A 52 1.80 7.07 -15.00
CA GLY A 52 1.57 6.05 -13.98
C GLY A 52 2.65 6.06 -12.92
N ALA A 53 2.26 5.84 -11.68
CA ALA A 53 3.17 5.62 -10.57
C ALA A 53 2.85 4.28 -9.89
N GLY A 54 3.85 3.58 -9.39
CA GLY A 54 3.67 2.32 -8.69
C GLY A 54 4.98 1.65 -8.33
N ASP A 55 4.89 0.54 -7.62
CA ASP A 55 6.05 -0.24 -7.20
C ASP A 55 5.78 -1.74 -7.42
N PHE A 56 6.57 -2.39 -8.25
CA PHE A 56 6.44 -3.84 -8.52
C PHE A 56 6.57 -4.71 -7.26
N ASN A 57 7.25 -4.21 -6.21
CA ASN A 57 7.42 -4.93 -4.95
C ASN A 57 6.22 -4.75 -3.99
N GLN A 58 5.33 -3.79 -4.26
CA GLN A 58 4.15 -3.49 -3.42
C GLN A 58 2.84 -3.95 -4.07
N ARG A 59 2.92 -4.71 -5.15
CA ARG A 59 1.74 -5.22 -5.85
C ARG A 59 0.84 -6.04 -4.93
N LEU A 60 -0.41 -5.63 -4.79
CA LEU A 60 -1.41 -6.28 -3.94
C LEU A 60 -2.21 -7.37 -4.68
N THR A 61 -2.27 -7.31 -6.01
CA THR A 61 -3.06 -8.24 -6.81
C THR A 61 -2.18 -9.19 -7.62
N LEU A 62 -2.59 -10.45 -7.73
CA LEU A 62 -1.87 -11.44 -8.57
C LEU A 62 -1.96 -11.11 -10.06
N GLU A 63 -3.02 -10.43 -10.48
CA GLU A 63 -3.32 -10.08 -11.87
C GLU A 63 -2.65 -8.76 -12.32
N GLY A 64 -2.13 -7.99 -11.37
CA GLY A 64 -1.46 -6.73 -11.64
C GLY A 64 -0.18 -6.90 -12.44
N VAL A 65 0.26 -5.86 -13.13
CA VAL A 65 1.51 -5.89 -13.91
C VAL A 65 2.71 -6.15 -13.01
N SER A 66 3.57 -7.05 -13.44
CA SER A 66 4.69 -7.55 -12.65
C SER A 66 6.06 -7.16 -13.19
N SER A 67 6.10 -6.63 -14.39
CA SER A 67 7.34 -6.36 -15.11
C SER A 67 7.25 -5.12 -16.01
N LYS A 68 8.41 -4.66 -16.42
CA LYS A 68 8.52 -3.61 -17.43
C LYS A 68 7.89 -4.05 -18.76
N ASP A 69 8.07 -5.30 -19.15
CA ASP A 69 7.54 -5.84 -20.40
C ASP A 69 6.00 -5.83 -20.41
N ASP A 70 5.37 -6.11 -19.27
CA ASP A 70 3.92 -5.99 -19.11
C ASP A 70 3.45 -4.55 -19.33
N LEU A 71 4.20 -3.57 -18.79
CA LEU A 71 3.89 -2.16 -19.02
C LEU A 71 4.08 -1.74 -20.47
N GLU A 72 5.18 -2.15 -21.11
CA GLU A 72 5.44 -1.85 -22.51
C GLU A 72 4.39 -2.46 -23.46
N TRP A 73 3.89 -3.65 -23.12
CA TRP A 73 2.78 -4.26 -23.85
C TRP A 73 1.48 -3.45 -23.72
N ALA A 74 1.16 -3.00 -22.51
CA ALA A 74 -0.07 -2.24 -22.24
C ALA A 74 0.01 -0.79 -22.75
N ILE A 75 1.18 -0.17 -22.63
CA ILE A 75 1.44 1.23 -22.93
C ILE A 75 2.72 1.29 -23.81
N PRO A 76 2.58 1.13 -25.13
CA PRO A 76 3.73 1.13 -26.03
C PRO A 76 4.55 2.41 -25.94
N LYS A 77 5.87 2.28 -25.91
CA LYS A 77 6.83 3.38 -25.79
C LYS A 77 6.78 4.12 -24.45
N VAL A 78 6.36 3.42 -23.37
CA VAL A 78 6.44 3.98 -22.01
C VAL A 78 7.90 4.21 -21.63
N GLU A 79 8.19 5.39 -21.12
CA GLU A 79 9.46 5.72 -20.47
C GLU A 79 9.31 5.47 -18.97
N ILE A 80 10.29 4.77 -18.37
CA ILE A 80 10.23 4.40 -16.95
C ILE A 80 11.37 5.08 -16.23
N GLU A 81 11.01 6.01 -15.34
CA GLU A 81 11.92 6.64 -14.40
C GLU A 81 11.81 5.97 -13.03
N LYS A 82 12.95 5.74 -12.40
CA LYS A 82 13.02 5.05 -11.12
C LYS A 82 13.33 6.01 -9.99
N ILE A 83 12.38 6.19 -9.08
CA ILE A 83 12.61 6.90 -7.81
C ILE A 83 13.25 5.92 -6.83
N THR A 84 14.46 6.22 -6.38
CA THR A 84 15.25 5.32 -5.50
C THR A 84 15.32 5.79 -4.05
N ILE A 85 14.73 6.95 -3.75
CA ILE A 85 14.81 7.58 -2.43
C ILE A 85 13.47 7.48 -1.72
N PRO A 86 13.35 6.73 -0.61
CA PRO A 86 12.16 6.71 0.20
C PRO A 86 12.03 8.00 1.02
N TYR A 87 10.94 8.74 0.86
CA TYR A 87 10.70 10.01 1.58
C TYR A 87 9.79 9.87 2.80
N ARG A 88 9.10 8.76 2.96
CA ARG A 88 8.08 8.58 4.01
C ARG A 88 8.55 7.73 5.17
N GLN A 89 9.53 6.87 4.96
CA GLN A 89 9.96 5.87 5.92
C GLN A 89 11.25 6.27 6.60
N SER A 90 11.39 5.91 7.87
CA SER A 90 12.67 6.01 8.56
C SER A 90 13.68 5.02 7.97
N ARG A 91 14.96 5.26 8.24
CA ARG A 91 16.04 4.35 7.83
C ARG A 91 15.78 2.92 8.30
N GLN A 92 15.41 2.74 9.55
CA GLN A 92 15.20 1.44 10.16
C GLN A 92 14.04 0.66 9.50
N LEU A 93 12.94 1.34 9.15
CA LEU A 93 11.84 0.72 8.41
C LEU A 93 12.24 0.38 6.97
N THR A 94 13.03 1.23 6.34
CA THR A 94 13.56 0.95 4.99
C THR A 94 14.49 -0.27 4.99
N GLU A 95 15.37 -0.38 5.98
CA GLU A 95 16.25 -1.54 6.15
C GLU A 95 15.43 -2.82 6.38
N LEU A 96 14.44 -2.80 7.28
CA LEU A 96 13.57 -3.94 7.52
C LEU A 96 12.83 -4.37 6.25
N SER A 97 12.21 -3.43 5.53
CA SER A 97 11.47 -3.75 4.31
C SER A 97 12.35 -4.37 3.24
N GLN A 98 13.57 -3.89 3.09
CA GLN A 98 14.54 -4.46 2.13
C GLN A 98 15.02 -5.86 2.52
N LEU A 99 15.20 -6.11 3.82
CA LEU A 99 15.52 -7.45 4.32
C LEU A 99 14.37 -8.44 4.06
N LEU A 100 13.12 -8.01 4.26
CA LEU A 100 11.94 -8.85 4.01
C LEU A 100 11.79 -9.24 2.54
N ILE A 101 12.21 -8.39 1.60
CA ILE A 101 12.24 -8.72 0.17
C ILE A 101 13.52 -9.46 -0.28
N GLY A 102 14.31 -9.96 0.67
CA GLY A 102 15.47 -10.82 0.41
C GLY A 102 16.75 -10.11 0.02
N LYS A 103 16.87 -8.80 0.24
CA LYS A 103 18.13 -8.10 0.07
C LYS A 103 19.04 -8.32 1.28
N THR A 104 20.32 -8.50 1.02
CA THR A 104 21.34 -8.53 2.09
C THR A 104 21.65 -7.11 2.57
N LEU A 105 22.11 -6.97 3.81
CA LEU A 105 22.48 -5.65 4.38
C LEU A 105 23.51 -4.88 3.51
N ASN A 106 24.38 -5.57 2.80
CA ASN A 106 25.36 -4.98 1.90
C ASN A 106 24.75 -4.42 0.59
N GLU A 107 23.56 -4.89 0.21
CA GLU A 107 22.84 -4.46 -0.99
C GLU A 107 21.85 -3.33 -0.70
N ILE A 108 21.64 -3.03 0.58
CA ILE A 108 20.76 -1.96 1.01
C ILE A 108 21.43 -0.62 0.70
N LYS A 109 20.95 0.02 -0.37
CA LYS A 109 21.36 1.40 -0.68
C LYS A 109 20.61 2.36 0.23
N GLN A 110 21.32 2.88 1.21
CA GLN A 110 20.78 3.96 2.03
C GLN A 110 20.68 5.24 1.18
N PRO A 111 19.53 5.92 1.21
CA PRO A 111 19.41 7.21 0.55
C PRO A 111 20.30 8.23 1.23
N LYS A 112 21.15 8.87 0.46
CA LYS A 112 22.13 9.85 0.97
C LYS A 112 21.54 11.12 1.61
N TYR A 113 20.20 11.31 1.54
CA TYR A 113 19.58 12.61 1.82
C TYR A 113 18.42 12.59 2.83
N ILE A 114 18.07 11.43 3.41
CA ILE A 114 17.01 11.39 4.42
C ILE A 114 17.58 10.81 5.70
N ASP A 115 17.94 11.72 6.58
CA ASP A 115 18.37 11.42 7.93
C ASP A 115 17.16 11.34 8.88
N MET A 116 16.12 10.62 8.45
CA MET A 116 14.98 10.33 9.30
C MET A 116 15.28 9.07 10.10
N GLU A 117 15.89 9.26 11.25
CA GLU A 117 16.03 8.19 12.22
C GLU A 117 14.68 7.92 12.89
N GLY A 118 14.27 6.67 12.86
CA GLY A 118 13.08 6.17 13.55
C GLY A 118 13.44 5.25 14.70
N LYS A 119 12.43 4.69 15.33
CA LYS A 119 12.62 3.61 16.29
C LYS A 119 12.89 2.30 15.56
N GLN A 120 13.66 1.41 16.20
CA GLN A 120 13.90 0.08 15.69
C GLN A 120 12.58 -0.70 15.62
N PRO A 121 12.26 -1.32 14.48
CA PRO A 121 11.13 -2.23 14.39
C PRO A 121 11.32 -3.42 15.32
N ILE A 122 10.23 -3.87 15.93
CA ILE A 122 10.21 -5.02 16.81
C ILE A 122 9.51 -6.16 16.07
N LEU A 123 10.18 -7.30 15.95
CA LEU A 123 9.62 -8.49 15.33
C LEU A 123 9.22 -9.49 16.42
N GLY A 124 7.93 -9.75 16.56
CA GLY A 124 7.41 -10.89 17.31
C GLY A 124 7.35 -12.13 16.40
N TYR A 125 7.76 -13.27 16.91
CA TYR A 125 7.69 -14.55 16.18
C TYR A 125 7.07 -15.64 17.03
N ASN A 126 6.60 -16.72 16.40
CA ASN A 126 5.89 -17.83 17.06
C ASN A 126 4.63 -17.42 17.83
N MET A 127 3.93 -16.39 17.36
CA MET A 127 2.66 -15.94 17.95
C MET A 127 1.50 -16.75 17.36
N VAL A 128 1.34 -17.98 17.82
CA VAL A 128 0.36 -18.92 17.28
C VAL A 128 -1.03 -18.71 17.90
N ASP A 129 -1.09 -18.21 19.14
CA ASP A 129 -2.32 -17.96 19.86
C ASP A 129 -2.72 -16.48 19.80
N ILE A 130 -3.98 -16.23 19.43
CA ILE A 130 -4.53 -14.88 19.31
C ILE A 130 -4.51 -14.11 20.65
N ASN A 131 -4.74 -14.78 21.77
CA ASN A 131 -4.71 -14.14 23.07
C ASN A 131 -3.28 -13.74 23.47
N TYR A 132 -2.29 -14.57 23.15
CA TYR A 132 -0.89 -14.25 23.35
C TYR A 132 -0.47 -13.07 22.49
N MET A 133 -0.88 -13.06 21.22
CA MET A 133 -0.63 -11.95 20.29
C MET A 133 -1.30 -10.66 20.77
N ALA A 134 -2.57 -10.72 21.18
CA ALA A 134 -3.31 -9.59 21.69
C ALA A 134 -2.64 -8.97 22.93
N LYS A 135 -2.21 -9.81 23.86
CA LYS A 135 -1.48 -9.37 25.06
C LYS A 135 -0.16 -8.71 24.70
N TRP A 136 0.62 -9.31 23.80
CA TRP A 136 1.89 -8.73 23.37
C TRP A 136 1.70 -7.38 22.70
N LEU A 137 0.70 -7.23 21.82
CA LEU A 137 0.35 -5.95 21.18
C LEU A 137 -0.11 -4.92 22.20
N ALA A 138 -0.97 -5.31 23.15
CA ALA A 138 -1.44 -4.44 24.22
C ALA A 138 -0.27 -3.92 25.07
N ASP A 139 0.66 -4.79 25.46
CA ASP A 139 1.86 -4.42 26.22
C ASP A 139 2.71 -3.37 25.45
N ARG A 140 2.82 -3.51 24.13
CA ARG A 140 3.52 -2.51 23.28
C ARG A 140 2.79 -1.18 23.22
N ILE A 141 1.46 -1.20 23.14
CA ILE A 141 0.65 0.02 23.13
C ILE A 141 0.77 0.75 24.47
N ILE A 142 0.69 0.04 25.59
CA ILE A 142 0.86 0.61 26.95
C ILE A 142 2.26 1.21 27.11
N GLU A 143 3.28 0.55 26.56
CA GLU A 143 4.65 1.08 26.57
C GLU A 143 4.75 2.39 25.78
N ILE A 144 4.12 2.46 24.61
CA ILE A 144 4.07 3.66 23.77
C ILE A 144 3.35 4.79 24.52
N ASP A 145 2.19 4.49 25.11
CA ASP A 145 1.42 5.48 25.86
C ASP A 145 2.22 6.06 27.02
N ARG A 146 2.95 5.22 27.75
CA ARG A 146 3.84 5.65 28.84
C ARG A 146 4.98 6.54 28.35
N ILE A 147 5.62 6.19 27.21
CA ILE A 147 6.71 6.97 26.63
C ILE A 147 6.19 8.32 26.12
N MET A 148 4.96 8.35 25.63
CA MET A 148 4.31 9.54 25.07
C MET A 148 3.54 10.35 26.12
N GLU A 149 3.70 10.02 27.40
CA GLU A 149 3.07 10.74 28.55
C GLU A 149 1.55 10.87 28.40
N GLY A 150 0.87 9.81 27.99
CA GLY A 150 -0.58 9.77 27.80
C GLY A 150 -1.08 10.45 26.51
N LYS A 151 -0.17 10.79 25.60
CA LYS A 151 -0.51 11.32 24.26
C LYS A 151 -0.31 10.25 23.21
N LEU A 152 -1.12 9.20 23.30
CA LEU A 152 -1.03 8.07 22.36
C LEU A 152 -1.20 8.53 20.92
N PRO A 153 -0.26 8.22 20.01
CA PRO A 153 -0.42 8.50 18.59
C PRO A 153 -1.49 7.61 17.96
N SER A 154 -1.93 7.93 16.76
CA SER A 154 -2.76 7.00 15.98
C SER A 154 -1.97 5.73 15.66
N ILE A 155 -2.51 4.58 16.04
CA ILE A 155 -1.92 3.26 15.83
C ILE A 155 -2.86 2.45 14.93
N ALA A 156 -2.33 1.83 13.90
CA ALA A 156 -3.06 0.89 13.04
C ALA A 156 -2.48 -0.51 13.22
N ILE A 157 -3.38 -1.50 13.40
CA ILE A 157 -3.04 -2.91 13.45
C ILE A 157 -3.61 -3.57 12.21
N LEU A 158 -2.72 -4.12 11.38
CA LEU A 158 -3.10 -4.78 10.14
C LEU A 158 -3.08 -6.30 10.34
N VAL A 159 -4.12 -6.96 9.85
CA VAL A 159 -4.28 -8.42 9.89
C VAL A 159 -4.40 -8.98 8.48
N ASN A 160 -4.18 -10.28 8.32
CA ASN A 160 -4.19 -10.91 7.00
C ASN A 160 -5.61 -11.17 6.45
N SER A 161 -6.59 -11.34 7.34
CA SER A 161 -7.96 -11.63 6.93
C SER A 161 -8.98 -10.84 7.74
N GLU A 162 -10.15 -10.61 7.15
CA GLU A 162 -11.27 -9.92 7.80
C GLU A 162 -11.81 -10.70 9.02
N GLU A 163 -11.65 -12.02 9.00
CA GLU A 163 -12.09 -12.92 10.08
C GLU A 163 -11.27 -12.74 11.36
N GLU A 164 -10.03 -12.26 11.25
CA GLU A 164 -9.14 -12.02 12.38
C GLU A 164 -9.43 -10.69 13.10
N ILE A 165 -10.11 -9.75 12.45
CA ILE A 165 -10.31 -8.38 12.95
C ILE A 165 -11.03 -8.38 14.28
N GLN A 166 -12.24 -8.94 14.33
CA GLN A 166 -13.08 -8.87 15.52
C GLN A 166 -12.53 -9.69 16.70
N PRO A 167 -12.05 -10.94 16.49
CA PRO A 167 -11.44 -11.70 17.59
C PRO A 167 -10.22 -11.02 18.20
N LEU A 168 -9.34 -10.46 17.36
CA LEU A 168 -8.15 -9.76 17.86
C LEU A 168 -8.52 -8.47 18.59
N ALA A 169 -9.45 -7.67 18.03
CA ALA A 169 -9.90 -6.43 18.68
C ALA A 169 -10.53 -6.69 20.04
N ASN A 170 -11.37 -7.73 20.17
CA ASN A 170 -11.96 -8.10 21.45
C ASN A 170 -10.90 -8.50 22.47
N ALA A 171 -9.99 -9.41 22.11
CA ALA A 171 -8.93 -9.86 23.00
C ALA A 171 -7.99 -8.72 23.42
N MET A 172 -7.73 -7.75 22.53
CA MET A 172 -6.94 -6.57 22.87
C MET A 172 -7.69 -5.61 23.78
N ASN A 173 -8.99 -5.39 23.57
CA ASN A 173 -9.80 -4.54 24.46
C ASN A 173 -9.82 -5.09 25.87
N ASP A 174 -9.94 -6.41 26.03
CA ASP A 174 -9.86 -7.06 27.35
C ASP A 174 -8.51 -6.79 28.04
N CYS A 175 -7.41 -6.76 27.28
CA CYS A 175 -6.08 -6.47 27.81
C CYS A 175 -5.83 -4.97 28.11
N LEU A 176 -6.58 -4.07 27.48
CA LEU A 176 -6.38 -2.62 27.55
C LEU A 176 -7.42 -1.89 28.43
N GLU A 177 -8.41 -2.62 28.96
CA GLU A 177 -9.52 -2.06 29.72
C GLU A 177 -9.04 -1.17 30.89
N ASP A 178 -8.09 -1.64 31.69
CA ASP A 178 -7.52 -0.90 32.81
C ASP A 178 -6.78 0.40 32.40
N ASN A 179 -6.40 0.51 31.14
CA ASN A 179 -5.65 1.66 30.60
C ASN A 179 -6.56 2.68 29.91
N ASN A 180 -7.87 2.45 29.82
CA ASN A 180 -8.82 3.28 29.08
C ASN A 180 -8.45 3.47 27.59
N ILE A 181 -7.84 2.47 26.98
CA ILE A 181 -7.46 2.45 25.56
C ILE A 181 -8.40 1.48 24.84
N ASN A 182 -9.03 1.94 23.76
CA ASN A 182 -9.95 1.13 22.99
C ASN A 182 -9.40 0.83 21.59
N VAL A 183 -9.56 -0.41 21.16
CA VAL A 183 -9.27 -0.88 19.81
C VAL A 183 -10.58 -0.95 19.02
N THR A 184 -10.66 -0.20 17.93
CA THR A 184 -11.85 -0.17 17.07
C THR A 184 -11.63 -1.06 15.85
N PRO A 185 -12.42 -2.14 15.69
CA PRO A 185 -12.36 -2.97 14.50
C PRO A 185 -12.86 -2.19 13.27
N CYS A 186 -12.11 -2.24 12.16
CA CYS A 186 -12.48 -1.61 10.91
C CYS A 186 -12.61 -2.67 9.82
N SER A 187 -13.83 -2.94 9.35
CA SER A 187 -14.11 -3.77 8.18
C SER A 187 -14.32 -2.90 6.95
N LYS A 188 -14.37 -3.53 5.76
CA LYS A 188 -14.59 -2.83 4.48
C LYS A 188 -15.81 -1.89 4.55
N GLY A 189 -15.56 -0.59 4.53
CA GLY A 189 -16.58 0.46 4.45
C GLY A 189 -16.80 1.33 5.70
N GLY A 190 -16.18 1.03 6.83
CA GLY A 190 -16.34 1.81 8.05
C GLY A 190 -15.05 2.46 8.52
N VAL A 191 -14.88 3.75 8.28
CA VAL A 191 -13.91 4.56 9.02
C VAL A 191 -14.60 5.05 10.28
N GLY A 192 -14.44 4.32 11.37
CA GLY A 192 -14.85 4.79 12.69
C GLY A 192 -14.07 6.06 13.04
N SER A 193 -14.77 7.15 13.29
CA SER A 193 -14.18 8.41 13.71
C SER A 193 -14.28 8.50 15.23
N GLU A 194 -13.36 7.94 15.97
CA GLU A 194 -13.20 8.31 17.38
C GLU A 194 -11.80 7.91 17.87
N ASN A 195 -11.32 8.59 18.90
CA ASN A 195 -9.98 8.47 19.49
C ASN A 195 -9.69 7.04 20.00
N GLY A 196 -9.29 6.15 19.11
CA GLY A 196 -8.96 4.78 19.42
C GLY A 196 -7.79 4.24 18.60
N VAL A 197 -7.18 3.18 19.09
CA VAL A 197 -6.19 2.41 18.35
C VAL A 197 -6.91 1.63 17.24
N ARG A 198 -6.48 1.76 16.01
CA ARG A 198 -7.04 1.09 14.83
C ARG A 198 -6.16 -0.04 14.38
#